data_f7aaf70d85e40deb477e82ecd0a14544
#
_entry.id   f7aaf70d85e40deb477e82ecd0a14544
#
_cell.length_a   1.000
_cell.length_b   1.000
_cell.length_c   1.000
_cell.angle_alpha   90.00
_cell.angle_beta   90.00
_cell.angle_gamma   90.00
#
_symmetry.space_group_name_H-M   'P 1'
#
loop_
_entity.id
_entity.type
_entity.pdbx_description
1 polymer ?
#
loop_
_entity_poly.entity_id
_entity_poly.type
_entity_poly.pdbx_seq_one_letter_code
_entity_poly.pdbx_strand_id
1 'polypeptide(L)'
;MNTISYRRIREFVAIYPDAESPLSAWYKVAKKANWKNIVELRAAYPHADLVGRFIVFNIAGNKYRLISEIHFESDLLLIRRILTHGEYDKDKWKS
;
A
#
# COMPACT_ATOMS: atom_id res chain seq x y z
N MET A 1 3.58 -12.36 0.73
CA MET A 1 2.15 -12.24 1.11
C MET A 1 1.26 -12.36 -0.09
N ASN A 2 0.10 -12.97 0.10
CA ASN A 2 -0.93 -12.97 -0.94
C ASN A 2 -1.52 -11.56 -1.02
N THR A 3 -1.22 -10.85 -2.11
CA THR A 3 -1.54 -9.42 -2.24
C THR A 3 -2.69 -9.24 -3.22
N ILE A 4 -3.80 -8.71 -2.73
CA ILE A 4 -5.06 -8.49 -3.43
C ILE A 4 -5.45 -7.03 -3.27
N SER A 5 -5.87 -6.29 -4.25
CA SER A 5 -6.20 -6.69 -5.59
C SER A 5 -5.37 -5.86 -6.58
N TYR A 6 -4.69 -6.52 -7.51
CA TYR A 6 -3.86 -5.81 -8.49
C TYR A 6 -4.69 -4.89 -9.38
N ARG A 7 -5.97 -5.18 -9.54
CA ARG A 7 -6.89 -4.34 -10.33
C ARG A 7 -6.88 -2.89 -9.86
N ARG A 8 -6.77 -2.64 -8.55
CA ARG A 8 -6.72 -1.28 -8.02
C ARG A 8 -5.48 -0.52 -8.50
N ILE A 9 -4.37 -1.24 -8.63
CA ILE A 9 -3.15 -0.65 -9.19
C ILE A 9 -3.37 -0.28 -10.65
N ARG A 10 -3.94 -1.18 -11.45
CA ARG A 10 -4.20 -0.91 -12.86
C ARG A 10 -5.13 0.28 -13.06
N GLU A 11 -6.18 0.37 -12.27
CA GLU A 11 -7.14 1.47 -12.34
C GLU A 11 -6.48 2.79 -11.99
N PHE A 12 -5.65 2.80 -10.96
CA PHE A 12 -4.95 4.02 -10.54
C PHE A 12 -3.95 4.48 -11.59
N VAL A 13 -3.18 3.55 -12.15
CA VAL A 13 -2.16 3.84 -13.17
C VAL A 13 -2.80 4.37 -14.45
N ALA A 14 -4.02 3.97 -14.76
CA ALA A 14 -4.74 4.49 -15.93
C ALA A 14 -4.97 6.00 -15.81
N ILE A 15 -5.11 6.51 -14.59
CA ILE A 15 -5.30 7.93 -14.33
C ILE A 15 -3.96 8.63 -14.05
N TYR A 16 -3.06 7.94 -13.36
CA TYR A 16 -1.75 8.48 -12.96
C TYR A 16 -0.64 7.56 -13.48
N PRO A 17 -0.27 7.68 -14.77
CA PRO A 17 0.71 6.77 -15.39
C PRO A 17 2.09 6.77 -14.74
N ASP A 18 2.48 7.88 -14.11
CA ASP A 18 3.76 7.98 -13.42
C ASP A 18 3.83 7.13 -12.15
N ALA A 19 2.69 6.62 -11.69
CA ALA A 19 2.62 5.73 -10.54
C ALA A 19 2.96 4.28 -10.89
N GLU A 20 3.03 3.93 -12.18
CA GLU A 20 3.18 2.53 -12.61
C GLU A 20 4.46 1.89 -12.08
N SER A 21 5.60 2.53 -12.28
CA SER A 21 6.89 1.97 -11.89
C SER A 21 6.99 1.80 -10.36
N PRO A 22 6.70 2.83 -9.55
CA PRO A 22 6.78 2.67 -8.09
C PRO A 22 5.75 1.68 -7.53
N LEU A 23 4.54 1.62 -8.09
CA LEU A 23 3.54 0.65 -7.63
C LEU A 23 3.92 -0.77 -8.02
N SER A 24 4.47 -0.96 -9.23
CA SER A 24 4.93 -2.26 -9.67
C SER A 24 6.07 -2.77 -8.78
N ALA A 25 7.01 -1.90 -8.42
CA ALA A 25 8.10 -2.23 -7.53
C ALA A 25 7.58 -2.64 -6.14
N TRP A 26 6.64 -1.84 -5.59
CA TRP A 26 6.02 -2.15 -4.32
C TRP A 26 5.31 -3.51 -4.35
N TYR A 27 4.55 -3.76 -5.43
CA TYR A 27 3.77 -4.99 -5.57
C TYR A 27 4.69 -6.22 -5.59
N LYS A 28 5.80 -6.14 -6.30
CA LYS A 28 6.76 -7.25 -6.37
C LYS A 28 7.35 -7.57 -5.01
N VAL A 29 7.69 -6.55 -4.23
CA VAL A 29 8.22 -6.74 -2.88
C VAL A 29 7.17 -7.34 -1.97
N ALA A 30 5.96 -6.77 -1.96
CA ALA A 30 4.87 -7.24 -1.11
C ALA A 30 4.51 -8.69 -1.41
N LYS A 31 4.43 -9.04 -2.69
CA LYS A 31 4.06 -10.39 -3.11
C LYS A 31 5.06 -11.44 -2.64
N LYS A 32 6.34 -11.11 -2.61
CA LYS A 32 7.41 -12.02 -2.17
C LYS A 32 7.65 -11.94 -0.66
N ALA A 33 7.09 -10.94 0.01
CA ALA A 33 7.35 -10.71 1.42
C ALA A 33 6.76 -11.83 2.27
N ASN A 34 7.38 -12.02 3.44
CA ASN A 34 6.97 -13.03 4.39
C ASN A 34 6.89 -12.39 5.78
N TRP A 35 6.33 -11.18 5.84
CA TRP A 35 6.24 -10.41 7.07
C TRP A 35 5.30 -11.10 8.06
N LYS A 36 5.77 -11.27 9.29
CA LYS A 36 5.01 -11.89 10.37
C LYS A 36 4.33 -10.86 11.25
N ASN A 37 4.81 -9.62 11.22
CA ASN A 37 4.31 -8.54 12.08
C ASN A 37 4.74 -7.19 11.48
N ILE A 38 4.28 -6.11 12.14
CA ILE A 38 4.56 -4.75 11.67
C ILE A 38 6.05 -4.40 11.75
N VAL A 39 6.78 -5.00 12.68
CA VAL A 39 8.21 -4.73 12.84
C VAL A 39 8.98 -5.21 11.61
N GLU A 40 8.66 -6.43 11.13
CA GLU A 40 9.29 -6.97 9.94
C GLU A 40 8.92 -6.16 8.69
N LEU A 41 7.65 -5.76 8.59
CA LEU A 41 7.19 -4.92 7.49
C LEU A 41 7.96 -3.60 7.47
N ARG A 42 8.12 -2.96 8.61
CA ARG A 42 8.82 -1.68 8.70
C ARG A 42 10.31 -1.78 8.45
N ALA A 43 10.90 -2.96 8.58
CA ALA A 43 12.29 -3.16 8.17
C ALA A 43 12.43 -2.96 6.66
N ALA A 44 11.43 -3.37 5.87
CA ALA A 44 11.43 -3.16 4.43
C ALA A 44 10.90 -1.77 4.05
N TYR A 45 9.90 -1.27 4.78
CA TYR A 45 9.26 0.01 4.53
C TYR A 45 9.21 0.85 5.81
N PRO A 46 10.32 1.54 6.15
CA PRO A 46 10.42 2.28 7.42
C PRO A 46 9.38 3.38 7.59
N HIS A 47 8.85 3.90 6.46
CA HIS A 47 7.86 4.98 6.49
C HIS A 47 6.41 4.49 6.44
N ALA A 48 6.21 3.16 6.47
CA ALA A 48 4.86 2.61 6.54
C ALA A 48 4.23 3.05 7.86
N ASP A 49 2.98 3.52 7.76
CA ASP A 49 2.28 4.11 8.89
C ASP A 49 1.06 3.28 9.27
N LEU A 50 0.91 3.04 10.57
CA LEU A 50 -0.23 2.31 11.10
C LEU A 50 -1.31 3.30 11.51
N VAL A 51 -2.43 3.31 10.78
CA VAL A 51 -3.55 4.22 11.01
C VAL A 51 -4.80 3.37 11.26
N GLY A 52 -5.16 3.22 12.52
CA GLY A 52 -6.22 2.30 12.91
C GLY A 52 -5.87 0.87 12.49
N ARG A 53 -6.75 0.24 11.71
CA ARG A 53 -6.50 -1.10 11.19
C ARG A 53 -5.76 -1.11 9.86
N PHE A 54 -5.49 0.09 9.30
CA PHE A 54 -4.86 0.21 8.00
C PHE A 54 -3.35 0.41 8.13
N ILE A 55 -2.62 -0.09 7.15
CA ILE A 55 -1.20 0.20 7.00
C ILE A 55 -1.03 0.97 5.69
N VAL A 56 -0.43 2.16 5.80
CA VAL A 56 -0.31 3.11 4.70
C VAL A 56 1.13 3.14 4.22
N PHE A 57 1.32 2.89 2.93
CA PHE A 57 2.63 2.95 2.29
C PHE A 57 2.77 4.24 1.48
N ASN A 58 3.94 4.87 1.56
CA ASN A 58 4.30 5.96 0.68
C ASN A 58 4.74 5.39 -0.67
N ILE A 59 4.20 5.93 -1.74
CA ILE A 59 4.51 5.49 -3.10
C ILE A 59 5.04 6.70 -3.87
N ALA A 60 6.11 6.49 -4.66
CA ALA A 60 6.77 7.56 -5.40
C ALA A 60 7.20 8.69 -4.45
N GLY A 61 7.94 8.31 -3.39
CA GLY A 61 8.30 9.25 -2.34
C GLY A 61 7.06 9.68 -1.58
N ASN A 62 6.67 10.93 -1.73
CA ASN A 62 5.56 11.50 -1.00
C ASN A 62 4.32 11.76 -1.86
N LYS A 63 4.34 11.29 -3.10
CA LYS A 63 3.34 11.68 -4.10
C LYS A 63 2.01 10.94 -3.93
N TYR A 64 2.08 9.64 -3.62
CA TYR A 64 0.89 8.79 -3.51
C TYR A 64 0.90 8.00 -2.22
N ARG A 65 -0.28 7.54 -1.82
CA ARG A 65 -0.46 6.69 -0.63
C ARG A 65 -1.23 5.45 -1.02
N LEU A 66 -0.71 4.29 -0.62
CA LEU A 66 -1.41 3.02 -0.79
C LEU A 66 -1.92 2.59 0.59
N ILE A 67 -3.23 2.47 0.69
CA ILE A 67 -3.91 2.08 1.92
C ILE A 67 -4.15 0.58 1.87
N SER A 68 -3.61 -0.15 2.82
CA SER A 68 -3.74 -1.60 2.88
C SER A 68 -4.35 -2.05 4.20
N GLU A 69 -4.91 -3.24 4.17
CA GLU A 69 -5.30 -3.97 5.37
C GLU A 69 -4.54 -5.28 5.35
N ILE A 70 -3.78 -5.56 6.42
CA ILE A 70 -2.90 -6.72 6.45
C ILE A 70 -3.32 -7.65 7.57
N HIS A 71 -3.45 -8.92 7.23
CA HIS A 71 -3.72 -10.00 8.16
C HIS A 71 -2.48 -10.90 8.18
N PHE A 72 -1.59 -10.64 9.12
CA PHE A 72 -0.30 -11.32 9.18
C PHE A 72 -0.45 -12.82 9.39
N GLU A 73 -1.42 -13.24 10.19
CA GLU A 73 -1.67 -14.66 10.48
C GLU A 73 -2.06 -15.43 9.23
N SER A 74 -2.78 -14.78 8.31
CA SER A 74 -3.28 -15.40 7.08
C SER A 74 -2.35 -15.14 5.90
N ASP A 75 -1.25 -14.42 6.11
CA ASP A 75 -0.32 -14.01 5.06
C ASP A 75 -1.05 -13.29 3.91
N LEU A 76 -1.93 -12.36 4.28
CA LEU A 76 -2.85 -11.69 3.35
C LEU A 76 -2.70 -10.18 3.45
N LEU A 77 -2.53 -9.53 2.29
CA LEU A 77 -2.53 -8.08 2.17
C LEU A 77 -3.62 -7.66 1.20
N LEU A 78 -4.55 -6.83 1.67
CA LEU A 78 -5.64 -6.30 0.86
C LEU A 78 -5.33 -4.85 0.52
N ILE A 79 -5.27 -4.53 -0.78
CA ILE A 79 -5.15 -3.14 -1.23
C ILE A 79 -6.53 -2.53 -1.16
N ARG A 80 -6.72 -1.57 -0.26
CA ARG A 80 -8.02 -0.94 -0.06
C ARG A 80 -8.21 0.26 -0.95
N ARG A 81 -7.22 1.16 -0.99
CA ARG A 81 -7.28 2.38 -1.79
C ARG A 81 -5.88 2.80 -2.20
N ILE A 82 -5.80 3.51 -3.32
CA ILE A 82 -4.58 4.23 -3.71
C ILE A 82 -5.01 5.66 -3.93
N LEU A 83 -4.33 6.61 -3.27
CA LEU A 83 -4.74 7.99 -3.22
C LEU A 83 -3.58 8.91 -3.58
N THR A 84 -3.89 10.09 -4.10
CA THR A 84 -2.92 11.17 -4.16
C THR A 84 -2.68 11.70 -2.76
N HIS A 85 -1.58 12.43 -2.57
CA HIS A 85 -1.27 13.05 -1.28
C HIS A 85 -2.41 13.96 -0.81
N GLY A 86 -2.97 14.74 -1.74
CA GLY A 86 -4.09 15.64 -1.40
C GLY A 86 -5.33 14.90 -0.93
N GLU A 87 -5.67 13.81 -1.61
CA GLU A 87 -6.81 12.98 -1.21
C GLU A 87 -6.58 12.33 0.15
N TYR A 88 -5.36 11.89 0.41
CA TYR A 88 -5.01 11.29 1.68
C TYR A 88 -5.18 12.28 2.83
N ASP A 89 -4.77 13.53 2.62
CA ASP A 89 -4.84 14.57 3.65
C ASP A 89 -6.26 14.95 4.04
N LYS A 90 -7.25 14.66 3.20
CA LYS A 90 -8.65 14.96 3.51
C LYS A 90 -9.27 13.99 4.52
N ASP A 91 -8.59 12.90 4.85
CA ASP A 91 -9.00 11.91 5.85
C ASP A 91 -10.32 11.19 5.57
N LYS A 92 -10.96 11.43 4.45
CA LYS A 92 -12.25 10.81 4.13
C LYS A 92 -12.14 9.31 3.88
N TRP A 93 -10.96 8.83 3.54
CA TRP A 93 -10.72 7.42 3.29
C TRP A 93 -10.83 6.55 4.55
N LYS A 94 -10.80 7.17 5.74
CA LYS A 94 -10.88 6.46 7.02
C LYS A 94 -12.28 5.98 7.35
N SER A 95 -13.31 6.58 6.77
CA SER A 95 -14.71 6.26 7.07
C SER A 95 -15.24 5.06 6.29
#